data_e73605e569c1471052da89c3068d8e8a
#
_entry.id   e73605e569c1471052da89c3068d8e8a
#
_cell.length_a   1.000
_cell.length_b   1.000
_cell.length_c   1.000
_cell.angle_alpha   90.00
_cell.angle_beta   90.00
_cell.angle_gamma   90.00
#
_symmetry.space_group_name_H-M   'P 1'
#
loop_
_entity.id
_entity.type
_entity.pdbx_description
1 polymer ?
#
loop_
_entity_poly.entity_id
_entity_poly.type
_entity_poly.pdbx_seq_one_letter_code
_entity_poly.pdbx_strand_id
1 'polypeptide(L)'
;MFTWALYTGCVLAAALSWRKDKRKTRQAFIKAWKAFENILPQLLGVIILIGILLAALNPEAVSALLGSKSGWRGVLIAAILGAVTLIPGFVAFPLAAMLMRGGAGAMQMGAFVSSLMMVGVVTAPVESKYFGRRMTVLRNILAFVFSFLVAWVIGVVME
;
A
#
# COMPACT_ATOMS: atom_id res chain seq x y z
N MET A 1 -1.34 24.63 -5.82
CA MET A 1 -1.67 25.62 -4.77
C MET A 1 -1.77 24.99 -3.38
N PHE A 2 -2.46 23.89 -3.21
CA PHE A 2 -2.63 23.22 -1.90
C PHE A 2 -1.31 22.80 -1.22
N THR A 3 -0.34 22.32 -1.98
CA THR A 3 0.97 21.87 -1.48
C THR A 3 1.78 23.04 -0.87
N TRP A 4 1.75 24.20 -1.49
CA TRP A 4 2.42 25.38 -0.97
C TRP A 4 1.80 25.88 0.33
N ALA A 5 0.46 25.81 0.45
CA ALA A 5 -0.23 26.18 1.68
C ALA A 5 0.13 25.24 2.84
N LEU A 6 0.32 23.94 2.57
CA LEU A 6 0.81 22.97 3.56
C LEU A 6 2.24 23.25 4.00
N TYR A 7 3.16 23.54 3.08
CA TYR A 7 4.53 23.88 3.43
C TYR A 7 4.63 25.16 4.25
N THR A 8 3.92 26.21 3.84
CA THR A 8 3.88 27.47 4.59
C THR A 8 3.28 27.29 5.98
N GLY A 9 2.20 26.52 6.10
CA GLY A 9 1.59 26.15 7.37
C GLY A 9 2.55 25.40 8.31
N CYS A 10 3.27 24.40 7.78
CA CYS A 10 4.27 23.66 8.55
C CYS A 10 5.43 24.54 9.03
N VAL A 11 5.94 25.42 8.16
CA VAL A 11 7.03 26.33 8.51
C VAL A 11 6.60 27.34 9.58
N LEU A 12 5.40 27.92 9.44
CA LEU A 12 4.84 28.82 10.44
C LEU A 12 4.62 28.13 11.79
N ALA A 13 4.04 26.93 11.79
CA ALA A 13 3.84 26.14 13.01
C ALA A 13 5.18 25.80 13.69
N ALA A 14 6.19 25.41 12.91
CA ALA A 14 7.53 25.14 13.44
C ALA A 14 8.18 26.40 14.02
N ALA A 15 8.04 27.55 13.36
CA ALA A 15 8.57 28.84 13.84
C ALA A 15 7.88 29.29 15.15
N LEU A 16 6.57 29.17 15.24
CA LEU A 16 5.81 29.45 16.45
C LEU A 16 6.18 28.52 17.60
N SER A 17 6.31 27.23 17.33
CA SER A 17 6.76 26.23 18.30
C SER A 17 8.17 26.55 18.82
N TRP A 18 9.08 26.94 17.94
CA TRP A 18 10.45 27.33 18.29
C TRP A 18 10.50 28.53 19.22
N ARG A 19 9.61 29.52 18.99
CA ARG A 19 9.51 30.70 19.89
C ARG A 19 8.94 30.35 21.26
N LYS A 20 8.04 29.37 21.33
CA LYS A 20 7.35 28.97 22.57
C LYS A 20 8.20 28.04 23.46
N ASP A 21 8.86 27.03 22.87
CA ASP A 21 9.71 26.09 23.61
C ASP A 21 10.75 25.46 22.66
N LYS A 22 11.96 26.03 22.65
CA LYS A 22 13.09 25.55 21.85
C LYS A 22 13.44 24.09 22.14
N ARG A 23 13.34 23.65 23.40
CA ARG A 23 13.73 22.30 23.81
C ARG A 23 12.76 21.25 23.25
N LYS A 24 11.47 21.50 23.35
CA LYS A 24 10.44 20.59 22.81
C LYS A 24 10.49 20.53 21.29
N THR A 25 10.68 21.68 20.64
CA THR A 25 10.79 21.73 19.18
C THR A 25 12.01 20.97 18.69
N ARG A 26 13.18 21.11 19.34
CA ARG A 26 14.37 20.31 19.01
C ARG A 26 14.12 18.81 19.19
N GLN A 27 13.44 18.41 20.27
CA GLN A 27 13.09 17.00 20.49
C GLN A 27 12.12 16.48 19.41
N ALA A 28 11.19 17.29 18.96
CA ALA A 28 10.28 16.94 17.87
C ALA A 28 11.03 16.71 16.56
N PHE A 29 11.98 17.60 16.20
CA PHE A 29 12.83 17.41 15.03
C PHE A 29 13.70 16.15 15.12
N ILE A 30 14.31 15.85 16.26
CA ILE A 30 15.10 14.63 16.46
C ILE A 30 14.22 13.39 16.32
N LYS A 31 13.02 13.40 16.88
CA LYS A 31 12.07 12.28 16.73
C LYS A 31 11.62 12.10 15.28
N ALA A 32 11.34 13.20 14.58
CA ALA A 32 10.95 13.17 13.18
C ALA A 32 12.09 12.61 12.30
N TRP A 33 13.33 13.04 12.56
CA TRP A 33 14.51 12.53 11.86
C TRP A 33 14.71 11.03 12.10
N LYS A 34 14.65 10.58 13.35
CA LYS A 34 14.73 9.14 13.67
C LYS A 34 13.61 8.31 13.01
N ALA A 35 12.39 8.84 12.99
CA ALA A 35 11.30 8.18 12.29
C ALA A 35 11.58 8.07 10.78
N PHE A 36 12.11 9.11 10.16
CA PHE A 36 12.52 9.12 8.76
C PHE A 36 13.65 8.10 8.50
N GLU A 37 14.70 8.10 9.32
CA GLU A 37 15.80 7.13 9.23
C GLU A 37 15.32 5.68 9.33
N ASN A 38 14.32 5.40 10.16
CA ASN A 38 13.75 4.05 10.29
C ASN A 38 12.91 3.63 9.07
N ILE A 39 12.26 4.55 8.41
CA ILE A 39 11.40 4.27 7.25
C ILE A 39 12.22 4.24 5.95
N LEU A 40 13.28 5.05 5.86
CA LEU A 40 14.07 5.22 4.65
C LEU A 40 14.65 3.90 4.10
N PRO A 41 15.27 3.00 4.92
CA PRO A 41 15.79 1.73 4.40
C PRO A 41 14.69 0.83 3.85
N GLN A 42 13.51 0.81 4.48
CA GLN A 42 12.36 0.05 3.98
C GLN A 42 11.87 0.60 2.64
N LEU A 43 11.75 1.93 2.51
CA LEU A 43 11.39 2.60 1.26
C LEU A 43 12.37 2.27 0.14
N LEU A 44 13.68 2.44 0.40
CA LEU A 44 14.72 2.17 -0.59
C LEU A 44 14.74 0.70 -0.99
N GLY A 45 14.66 -0.21 -0.02
CA GLY A 45 14.62 -1.65 -0.27
C GLY A 45 13.44 -2.04 -1.16
N VAL A 46 12.26 -1.47 -0.92
CA VAL A 46 11.08 -1.75 -1.73
C VAL A 46 11.18 -1.13 -3.12
N ILE A 47 11.69 0.10 -3.26
CA ILE A 47 11.91 0.74 -4.57
C ILE A 47 12.88 -0.08 -5.41
N ILE A 48 13.98 -0.55 -4.82
CA ILE A 48 14.96 -1.42 -5.50
C ILE A 48 14.31 -2.74 -5.90
N LEU A 49 13.58 -3.37 -4.97
CA LEU A 49 12.86 -4.63 -5.24
C LEU A 49 11.87 -4.47 -6.39
N ILE A 50 11.07 -3.39 -6.37
CA ILE A 50 10.12 -3.07 -7.46
C ILE A 50 10.87 -2.85 -8.77
N GLY A 51 11.99 -2.12 -8.76
CA GLY A 51 12.82 -1.91 -9.94
C GLY A 51 13.33 -3.22 -10.54
N ILE A 52 13.82 -4.13 -9.69
CA ILE A 52 14.28 -5.47 -10.11
C ILE A 52 13.10 -6.31 -10.65
N LEU A 53 11.96 -6.32 -9.95
CA LEU A 53 10.77 -7.04 -10.41
C LEU A 53 10.29 -6.53 -11.76
N LEU A 54 10.24 -5.22 -11.98
CA LEU A 54 9.84 -4.64 -13.27
C LEU A 54 10.85 -4.92 -14.39
N ALA A 55 12.14 -4.97 -14.08
CA ALA A 55 13.17 -5.35 -15.04
C ALA A 55 13.10 -6.84 -15.41
N ALA A 56 12.67 -7.68 -14.45
CA ALA A 56 12.53 -9.14 -14.62
C ALA A 56 11.15 -9.55 -15.17
N LEU A 57 10.10 -8.78 -14.88
CA LEU A 57 8.74 -9.05 -15.36
C LEU A 57 8.60 -8.54 -16.79
N ASN A 58 8.42 -9.48 -17.71
CA ASN A 58 8.04 -9.15 -19.07
C ASN A 58 6.65 -8.47 -19.05
N PRO A 59 6.48 -7.26 -19.67
CA PRO A 59 5.17 -6.60 -19.74
C PRO A 59 4.07 -7.50 -20.30
N GLU A 60 4.43 -8.42 -21.19
CA GLU A 60 3.51 -9.42 -21.74
C GLU A 60 2.98 -10.37 -20.66
N ALA A 61 3.83 -10.82 -19.73
CA ALA A 61 3.42 -11.68 -18.63
C ALA A 61 2.50 -10.95 -17.63
N VAL A 62 2.79 -9.69 -17.32
CA VAL A 62 1.94 -8.84 -16.49
C VAL A 62 0.59 -8.63 -17.14
N SER A 63 0.56 -8.29 -18.43
CA SER A 63 -0.67 -8.11 -19.20
C SER A 63 -1.46 -9.41 -19.35
N ALA A 64 -0.80 -10.56 -19.49
CA ALA A 64 -1.48 -11.85 -19.60
C ALA A 64 -2.13 -12.29 -18.29
N LEU A 65 -1.45 -12.08 -17.14
CA LEU A 65 -1.92 -12.54 -15.84
C LEU A 65 -2.84 -11.52 -15.13
N LEU A 66 -2.49 -10.24 -15.22
CA LEU A 66 -3.12 -9.15 -14.47
C LEU A 66 -3.75 -8.08 -15.38
N GLY A 67 -3.71 -8.27 -16.70
CA GLY A 67 -4.31 -7.33 -17.65
C GLY A 67 -5.85 -7.36 -17.63
N SER A 68 -6.50 -6.34 -18.18
CA SER A 68 -7.97 -6.23 -18.24
C SER A 68 -8.62 -7.45 -18.92
N LYS A 69 -7.96 -8.05 -19.89
CA LYS A 69 -8.43 -9.26 -20.59
C LYS A 69 -8.41 -10.53 -19.72
N SER A 70 -7.70 -10.55 -18.60
CA SER A 70 -7.65 -11.70 -17.69
C SER A 70 -8.96 -11.89 -16.88
N GLY A 71 -9.82 -10.86 -16.86
CA GLY A 71 -11.11 -10.89 -16.20
C GLY A 71 -11.02 -11.28 -14.71
N TRP A 72 -11.98 -12.06 -14.24
CA TRP A 72 -12.05 -12.51 -12.84
C TRP A 72 -10.90 -13.44 -12.40
N ARG A 73 -10.24 -14.14 -13.33
CA ARG A 73 -9.05 -14.94 -13.03
C ARG A 73 -7.89 -14.05 -12.59
N GLY A 74 -7.67 -12.94 -13.31
CA GLY A 74 -6.67 -11.96 -12.93
C GLY A 74 -6.98 -11.27 -11.62
N VAL A 75 -8.25 -10.99 -11.34
CA VAL A 75 -8.70 -10.45 -10.04
C VAL A 75 -8.38 -11.40 -8.90
N LEU A 76 -8.64 -12.69 -9.06
CA LEU A 76 -8.33 -13.71 -8.06
C LEU A 76 -6.82 -13.80 -7.79
N ILE A 77 -6.02 -13.85 -8.85
CA ILE A 77 -4.54 -13.86 -8.75
C ILE A 77 -4.05 -12.62 -8.02
N ALA A 78 -4.52 -11.44 -8.43
CA ALA A 78 -4.18 -10.16 -7.80
C ALA A 78 -4.56 -10.12 -6.31
N ALA A 79 -5.76 -10.61 -5.96
CA ALA A 79 -6.21 -10.67 -4.57
C ALA A 79 -5.37 -11.63 -3.71
N ILE A 80 -4.98 -12.79 -4.24
CA ILE A 80 -4.10 -13.73 -3.53
C ILE A 80 -2.71 -13.13 -3.33
N LEU A 81 -2.14 -12.53 -4.38
CA LEU A 81 -0.84 -11.87 -4.29
C LEU A 81 -0.87 -10.74 -3.24
N GLY A 82 -1.91 -9.91 -3.25
CA GLY A 82 -2.09 -8.87 -2.25
C GLY A 82 -2.21 -9.42 -0.83
N ALA A 83 -3.00 -10.46 -0.63
CA ALA A 83 -3.24 -11.06 0.69
C ALA A 83 -1.99 -11.65 1.36
N VAL A 84 -1.05 -12.18 0.57
CA VAL A 84 0.20 -12.80 1.06
C VAL A 84 1.34 -11.79 1.16
N THR A 85 1.25 -10.66 0.46
CA THR A 85 2.33 -9.68 0.40
C THR A 85 2.29 -8.75 1.62
N LEU A 86 3.45 -8.51 2.24
CA LEU A 86 3.63 -7.56 3.33
C LEU A 86 4.30 -6.27 2.82
N ILE A 87 3.58 -5.51 2.02
CA ILE A 87 4.06 -4.21 1.54
C ILE A 87 3.31 -3.11 2.29
N PRO A 88 4.01 -2.11 2.86
CA PRO A 88 3.35 -0.95 3.44
C PRO A 88 2.46 -0.23 2.41
N GLY A 89 1.28 0.23 2.84
CA GLY A 89 0.27 0.83 1.94
C GLY A 89 0.80 1.97 1.07
N PHE A 90 1.69 2.82 1.62
CA PHE A 90 2.28 3.94 0.86
C PHE A 90 3.19 3.49 -0.29
N VAL A 91 3.66 2.23 -0.28
CA VAL A 91 4.44 1.62 -1.37
C VAL A 91 3.54 0.88 -2.35
N ALA A 92 2.42 0.34 -1.87
CA ALA A 92 1.47 -0.40 -2.68
C ALA A 92 0.90 0.44 -3.84
N PHE A 93 0.61 1.73 -3.60
CA PHE A 93 0.08 2.62 -4.63
C PHE A 93 1.06 2.89 -5.78
N PRO A 94 2.33 3.29 -5.54
CA PRO A 94 3.32 3.39 -6.61
C PRO A 94 3.51 2.07 -7.37
N LEU A 95 3.55 0.93 -6.67
CA LEU A 95 3.66 -0.39 -7.29
C LEU A 95 2.47 -0.68 -8.21
N ALA A 96 1.24 -0.47 -7.73
CA ALA A 96 0.04 -0.65 -8.53
C ALA A 96 0.04 0.25 -9.77
N ALA A 97 0.43 1.53 -9.62
CA ALA A 97 0.55 2.46 -10.74
C ALA A 97 1.58 2.01 -11.79
N MET A 98 2.70 1.43 -11.35
CA MET A 98 3.72 0.90 -12.25
C MET A 98 3.23 -0.36 -12.97
N LEU A 99 2.55 -1.28 -12.27
CA LEU A 99 1.94 -2.47 -12.88
C LEU A 99 0.86 -2.10 -13.90
N MET A 100 0.06 -1.06 -13.62
CA MET A 100 -0.92 -0.53 -14.58
C MET A 100 -0.24 0.02 -15.84
N ARG A 101 0.88 0.71 -15.72
CA ARG A 101 1.69 1.15 -16.88
C ARG A 101 2.28 -0.03 -17.65
N GLY A 102 2.53 -1.16 -16.96
CA GLY A 102 2.96 -2.43 -17.56
C GLY A 102 1.82 -3.25 -18.15
N GLY A 103 0.58 -2.74 -18.16
CA GLY A 103 -0.57 -3.41 -18.77
C GLY A 103 -1.51 -4.14 -17.80
N ALA A 104 -1.33 -3.98 -16.49
CA ALA A 104 -2.29 -4.50 -15.50
C ALA A 104 -3.60 -3.71 -15.55
N GLY A 105 -4.73 -4.40 -15.40
CA GLY A 105 -6.05 -3.77 -15.40
C GLY A 105 -6.39 -3.09 -14.06
N ALA A 106 -7.24 -2.07 -14.12
CA ALA A 106 -7.66 -1.30 -12.95
C ALA A 106 -8.41 -2.18 -11.93
N MET A 107 -9.27 -3.06 -12.41
CA MET A 107 -10.03 -4.02 -11.60
C MET A 107 -9.09 -4.96 -10.82
N GLN A 108 -8.05 -5.49 -11.48
CA GLN A 108 -7.05 -6.36 -10.88
C GLN A 108 -6.21 -5.60 -9.83
N MET A 109 -5.82 -4.37 -10.13
CA MET A 109 -5.09 -3.54 -9.17
C MET A 109 -5.94 -3.12 -7.98
N GLY A 110 -7.24 -2.90 -8.19
CA GLY A 110 -8.21 -2.69 -7.11
C GLY A 110 -8.26 -3.87 -6.14
N ALA A 111 -8.33 -5.10 -6.67
CA ALA A 111 -8.28 -6.34 -5.87
C ALA A 111 -6.95 -6.47 -5.11
N PHE A 112 -5.82 -6.23 -5.80
CA PHE A 112 -4.49 -6.31 -5.21
C PHE A 112 -4.33 -5.37 -4.02
N VAL A 113 -4.60 -4.08 -4.21
CA VAL A 113 -4.43 -3.06 -3.17
C VAL A 113 -5.41 -3.29 -2.01
N SER A 114 -6.68 -3.62 -2.30
CA SER A 114 -7.68 -3.87 -1.27
C SER A 114 -7.32 -5.09 -0.42
N SER A 115 -6.95 -6.22 -1.05
CA SER A 115 -6.57 -7.42 -0.32
C SER A 115 -5.29 -7.21 0.48
N LEU A 116 -4.29 -6.53 -0.09
CA LEU A 116 -3.03 -6.21 0.60
C LEU A 116 -3.24 -5.37 1.86
N MET A 117 -4.20 -4.44 1.84
CA MET A 117 -4.47 -3.58 2.99
C MET A 117 -5.41 -4.20 4.01
N MET A 118 -6.32 -5.05 3.59
CA MET A 118 -7.39 -5.57 4.43
C MET A 118 -7.14 -6.99 4.91
N VAL A 119 -6.44 -7.82 4.13
CA VAL A 119 -6.19 -9.24 4.45
C VAL A 119 -4.81 -9.37 5.07
N GLY A 120 -4.73 -9.97 6.24
CA GLY A 120 -3.48 -10.16 6.99
C GLY A 120 -3.14 -11.63 7.14
N VAL A 121 -2.88 -12.36 6.03
CA VAL A 121 -2.51 -13.79 6.12
C VAL A 121 -1.24 -13.97 6.93
N VAL A 122 -0.24 -13.14 6.68
CA VAL A 122 1.06 -13.22 7.37
C VAL A 122 0.98 -12.69 8.80
N THR A 123 0.09 -11.74 9.07
CA THR A 123 -0.15 -11.21 10.43
C THR A 123 -1.14 -12.05 11.24
N ALA A 124 -1.85 -12.99 10.62
CA ALA A 124 -2.85 -13.83 11.26
C ALA A 124 -2.36 -14.58 12.53
N PRO A 125 -1.10 -15.09 12.60
CA PRO A 125 -0.60 -15.71 13.82
C PRO A 125 -0.51 -14.72 14.99
N VAL A 126 -0.13 -13.48 14.72
CA VAL A 126 -0.06 -12.42 15.74
C VAL A 126 -1.46 -11.98 16.12
N GLU A 127 -2.32 -11.69 15.16
CA GLU A 127 -3.71 -11.31 15.39
C GLU A 127 -4.47 -12.36 16.22
N SER A 128 -4.26 -13.65 15.95
CA SER A 128 -4.91 -14.73 16.65
C SER A 128 -4.57 -14.81 18.15
N LYS A 129 -3.38 -14.30 18.54
CA LYS A 129 -2.97 -14.21 19.94
C LYS A 129 -3.72 -13.13 20.70
N TYR A 130 -4.07 -12.01 20.03
CA TYR A 130 -4.73 -10.86 20.67
C TYR A 130 -6.27 -10.93 20.57
N PHE A 131 -6.79 -11.35 19.40
CA PHE A 131 -8.24 -11.32 19.12
C PHE A 131 -8.88 -12.72 19.09
N GLY A 132 -8.05 -13.77 19.21
CA GLY A 132 -8.51 -15.14 19.11
C GLY A 132 -8.68 -15.63 17.66
N ARG A 133 -8.50 -16.94 17.45
CA ARG A 133 -8.49 -17.57 16.12
C ARG A 133 -9.78 -17.33 15.33
N ARG A 134 -10.95 -17.43 15.97
CA ARG A 134 -12.24 -17.29 15.31
C ARG A 134 -12.41 -15.89 14.69
N MET A 135 -12.07 -14.84 15.44
CA MET A 135 -12.18 -13.48 14.98
C MET A 135 -11.20 -13.19 13.85
N THR A 136 -9.94 -13.63 13.98
CA THR A 136 -8.91 -13.47 12.96
C THR A 136 -9.30 -14.12 11.64
N VAL A 137 -9.78 -15.37 11.67
CA VAL A 137 -10.20 -16.09 10.46
C VAL A 137 -11.40 -15.41 9.80
N LEU A 138 -12.43 -15.08 10.59
CA LEU A 138 -13.63 -14.43 10.07
C LEU A 138 -13.30 -13.08 9.43
N ARG A 139 -12.49 -12.25 10.09
CA ARG A 139 -12.04 -10.95 9.56
C ARG A 139 -11.29 -11.12 8.23
N ASN A 140 -10.35 -12.05 8.15
CA ASN A 140 -9.55 -12.25 6.94
C ASN A 140 -10.40 -12.78 5.77
N ILE A 141 -11.33 -13.70 6.02
CA ILE A 141 -12.25 -14.20 4.99
C ILE A 141 -13.16 -13.08 4.51
N LEU A 142 -13.78 -12.31 5.41
CA LEU A 142 -14.64 -11.20 5.02
C LEU A 142 -13.85 -10.12 4.25
N ALA A 143 -12.64 -9.79 4.69
CA ALA A 143 -11.77 -8.85 4.01
C ALA A 143 -11.42 -9.32 2.59
N PHE A 144 -11.11 -10.62 2.44
CA PHE A 144 -10.80 -11.20 1.13
C PHE A 144 -12.01 -11.15 0.20
N VAL A 145 -13.19 -11.55 0.66
CA VAL A 145 -14.43 -11.45 -0.13
C VAL A 145 -14.74 -10.00 -0.49
N PHE A 146 -14.58 -9.08 0.46
CA PHE A 146 -14.82 -7.65 0.22
C PHE A 146 -13.87 -7.06 -0.82
N SER A 147 -12.64 -7.56 -0.94
CA SER A 147 -11.70 -7.11 -1.96
C SER A 147 -12.22 -7.35 -3.40
N PHE A 148 -13.00 -8.41 -3.62
CA PHE A 148 -13.65 -8.67 -4.92
C PHE A 148 -14.78 -7.66 -5.21
N LEU A 149 -15.53 -7.28 -4.18
CA LEU A 149 -16.57 -6.26 -4.33
C LEU A 149 -15.92 -4.91 -4.70
N VAL A 150 -14.83 -4.52 -4.04
CA VAL A 150 -14.08 -3.30 -4.39
C VAL A 150 -13.53 -3.38 -5.80
N ALA A 151 -12.96 -4.52 -6.20
CA ALA A 151 -12.46 -4.72 -7.55
C ALA A 151 -13.56 -4.57 -8.60
N TRP A 152 -14.73 -5.16 -8.35
CA TRP A 152 -15.88 -5.04 -9.25
C TRP A 152 -16.36 -3.58 -9.39
N VAL A 153 -16.48 -2.86 -8.28
CA VAL A 153 -16.85 -1.43 -8.31
C VAL A 153 -15.84 -0.62 -9.12
N ILE A 154 -14.53 -0.85 -8.91
CA ILE A 154 -13.47 -0.17 -9.67
C ILE A 154 -13.57 -0.52 -11.16
N GLY A 155 -13.81 -1.79 -11.51
CA GLY A 155 -14.01 -2.20 -12.89
C GLY A 155 -15.18 -1.46 -13.56
N VAL A 156 -16.34 -1.39 -12.89
CA VAL A 156 -17.52 -0.69 -13.43
C VAL A 156 -17.31 0.83 -13.57
N VAL A 157 -16.50 1.44 -12.70
CA VAL A 157 -16.28 2.90 -12.72
C VAL A 157 -15.16 3.31 -13.71
N MET A 158 -14.18 2.43 -13.94
CA MET A 158 -12.99 2.76 -14.72
C MET A 158 -12.97 2.16 -16.12
N GLU A 159 -13.83 1.18 -16.41
CA GLU A 159 -14.09 0.62 -17.75
C GLU A 159 -15.37 1.20 -18.34
#